data_793299defe5ed276b8d97f1c238c4c21
#
_entry.id   793299defe5ed276b8d97f1c238c4c21
#
_cell.length_a   1.000
_cell.length_b   1.000
_cell.length_c   1.000
_cell.angle_alpha   90.00
_cell.angle_beta   90.00
_cell.angle_gamma   90.00
#
_symmetry.space_group_name_H-M   'P 1'
#
loop_
_entity.id
_entity.type
_entity.pdbx_description
1 polymer ?
#
loop_
_entity_poly.entity_id
_entity_poly.type
_entity_poly.pdbx_seq_one_letter_code
_entity_poly.pdbx_strand_id
1 'polypeptide(L)'
;GDVYKRQVLIAVFIFAQYAGVSHGASSDSGSSENYLDQYKQAKKFVERAKKLEEKDKNDRATKLYVKALDKLQEAYKADRNNPDILNYLGFTLRKTGKLKEAEKFYLAGLKIKPDHNGINEYLGELYVNTGRMNLAKERLAILKNCNCEEYSELKEVIEKK
;
A
#
# COMPACT_ATOMS: atom_id res chain seq x y z
N GLY A 1 43.23 -66.45 -6.57
CA GLY A 1 42.41 -66.45 -5.47
C GLY A 1 42.69 -65.30 -4.53
N ASP A 2 41.78 -64.66 -4.06
CA ASP A 2 41.92 -63.33 -3.47
C ASP A 2 41.57 -63.32 -2.00
N VAL A 3 42.53 -62.78 -1.28
CA VAL A 3 42.50 -62.68 0.18
C VAL A 3 41.82 -61.34 0.58
N TYR A 4 40.64 -61.43 1.09
CA TYR A 4 40.00 -60.26 1.75
C TYR A 4 40.53 -60.08 3.17
N LYS A 5 41.37 -59.10 3.37
CA LYS A 5 41.75 -58.66 4.72
C LYS A 5 40.70 -57.84 5.33
N ARG A 6 40.07 -58.34 6.41
CA ARG A 6 39.21 -57.62 7.32
C ARG A 6 39.98 -56.47 7.96
N GLN A 7 39.58 -55.26 7.72
CA GLN A 7 39.92 -54.13 8.58
C GLN A 7 38.68 -53.74 9.41
N VAL A 8 38.79 -53.97 10.69
CA VAL A 8 37.84 -53.52 11.69
C VAL A 8 38.14 -52.04 11.95
N LEU A 9 37.28 -51.19 11.49
CA LEU A 9 37.34 -49.78 11.84
C LEU A 9 36.52 -49.54 13.11
N ILE A 10 37.24 -49.20 14.17
CA ILE A 10 36.64 -48.75 15.45
C ILE A 10 36.10 -47.38 15.23
N ALA A 11 34.77 -47.23 15.20
CA ALA A 11 34.09 -45.93 15.19
C ALA A 11 34.18 -45.33 16.59
N VAL A 12 35.01 -44.34 16.77
CA VAL A 12 35.05 -43.52 17.99
C VAL A 12 33.88 -42.53 17.87
N PHE A 13 32.81 -42.77 18.65
CA PHE A 13 31.75 -41.79 18.82
C PHE A 13 32.25 -40.65 19.67
N ILE A 14 32.62 -39.54 19.02
CA ILE A 14 32.81 -38.25 19.69
C ILE A 14 31.43 -37.62 19.83
N PHE A 15 30.86 -37.70 21.01
CA PHE A 15 29.69 -36.89 21.41
C PHE A 15 30.14 -35.43 21.53
N ALA A 16 30.01 -34.68 20.43
CA ALA A 16 30.03 -33.23 20.49
C ALA A 16 28.73 -32.77 21.13
N GLN A 17 28.82 -32.30 22.37
CA GLN A 17 27.73 -31.60 23.03
C GLN A 17 27.56 -30.25 22.31
N TYR A 18 26.62 -30.19 21.37
CA TYR A 18 26.12 -28.90 20.88
C TYR A 18 25.32 -28.24 22.01
N ALA A 19 25.98 -27.33 22.72
CA ALA A 19 25.27 -26.36 23.51
C ALA A 19 24.27 -25.64 22.60
N GLY A 20 22.98 -25.87 22.85
CA GLY A 20 21.91 -25.21 22.13
C GLY A 20 22.03 -23.69 22.32
N VAL A 21 22.49 -23.01 21.30
CA VAL A 21 22.27 -21.57 21.17
C VAL A 21 20.79 -21.43 20.86
N SER A 22 20.00 -21.17 21.90
CA SER A 22 18.65 -20.69 21.75
C SER A 22 18.74 -19.36 21.01
N HIS A 23 18.51 -19.40 19.69
CA HIS A 23 18.17 -18.22 18.96
C HIS A 23 16.82 -17.77 19.52
N GLY A 24 16.87 -16.84 20.45
CA GLY A 24 15.70 -16.09 20.83
C GLY A 24 15.05 -15.59 19.56
N ALA A 25 13.82 -16.01 19.30
CA ALA A 25 12.98 -15.39 18.30
C ALA A 25 12.91 -13.91 18.67
N SER A 26 13.76 -13.11 18.01
CA SER A 26 13.63 -11.66 18.02
C SER A 26 12.27 -11.40 17.39
N SER A 27 11.30 -11.10 18.24
CA SER A 27 9.97 -10.70 17.82
C SER A 27 10.14 -9.52 16.85
N ASP A 28 9.70 -9.72 15.62
CA ASP A 28 9.67 -8.76 14.52
C ASP A 28 8.64 -7.63 14.79
N SER A 29 8.63 -7.10 16.02
CA SER A 29 7.82 -5.95 16.41
C SER A 29 8.37 -4.64 15.81
N GLY A 30 9.65 -4.58 15.47
CA GLY A 30 10.28 -3.39 14.90
C GLY A 30 9.86 -3.09 13.46
N SER A 31 9.50 -4.09 12.67
CA SER A 31 9.08 -3.88 11.27
C SER A 31 7.63 -3.40 11.18
N SER A 32 6.75 -3.87 12.05
CA SER A 32 5.33 -3.49 12.03
C SER A 32 5.11 -2.06 12.55
N GLU A 33 5.85 -1.61 13.56
CA GLU A 33 5.80 -0.21 14.01
C GLU A 33 6.37 0.75 12.97
N ASN A 34 7.43 0.35 12.26
CA ASN A 34 8.09 1.21 11.27
C ASN A 34 7.19 1.52 10.07
N TYR A 35 6.46 0.55 9.48
CA TYR A 35 5.62 0.85 8.32
C TYR A 35 4.39 1.69 8.69
N LEU A 36 3.83 1.51 9.89
CA LEU A 36 2.73 2.35 10.37
C LEU A 36 3.18 3.79 10.54
N ASP A 37 4.41 4.03 10.99
CA ASP A 37 4.99 5.37 11.08
C ASP A 37 5.19 5.99 9.70
N GLN A 38 5.69 5.24 8.72
CA GLN A 38 5.81 5.70 7.33
C GLN A 38 4.44 6.09 6.77
N TYR A 39 3.42 5.25 6.98
CA TYR A 39 2.06 5.52 6.56
C TYR A 39 1.47 6.78 7.24
N LYS A 40 1.64 6.94 8.56
CA LYS A 40 1.21 8.14 9.29
C LYS A 40 1.90 9.41 8.78
N GLN A 41 3.21 9.34 8.50
CA GLN A 41 3.96 10.48 7.94
C GLN A 41 3.44 10.84 6.55
N ALA A 42 3.18 9.84 5.70
CA ALA A 42 2.60 10.05 4.38
C ALA A 42 1.26 10.77 4.44
N LYS A 43 0.35 10.35 5.32
CA LYS A 43 -0.94 11.03 5.56
C LYS A 43 -0.75 12.49 5.91
N LYS A 44 0.17 12.81 6.82
CA LYS A 44 0.46 14.21 7.19
C LYS A 44 0.95 15.04 5.99
N PHE A 45 1.77 14.45 5.11
CA PHE A 45 2.17 15.13 3.88
C PHE A 45 0.98 15.36 2.94
N VAL A 46 0.10 14.38 2.76
CA VAL A 46 -1.11 14.50 1.93
C VAL A 46 -2.03 15.60 2.47
N GLU A 47 -2.33 15.61 3.76
CA GLU A 47 -3.17 16.63 4.39
C GLU A 47 -2.60 18.05 4.20
N ARG A 48 -1.29 18.20 4.37
CA ARG A 48 -0.62 19.48 4.14
C ARG A 48 -0.63 19.89 2.67
N ALA A 49 -0.53 18.92 1.75
CA ALA A 49 -0.60 19.17 0.32
C ALA A 49 -2.00 19.64 -0.08
N LYS A 50 -3.06 18.97 0.38
CA LYS A 50 -4.46 19.39 0.17
C LYS A 50 -4.67 20.85 0.61
N LYS A 51 -4.22 21.23 1.83
CA LYS A 51 -4.29 22.61 2.32
C LYS A 51 -3.49 23.62 1.49
N LEU A 52 -2.48 23.18 0.76
CA LEU A 52 -1.75 24.06 -0.15
C LEU A 52 -2.48 24.22 -1.50
N GLU A 53 -3.14 23.16 -1.98
CA GLU A 53 -4.02 23.25 -3.16
C GLU A 53 -5.18 24.22 -2.93
N GLU A 54 -5.83 24.19 -1.77
CA GLU A 54 -6.88 25.15 -1.37
C GLU A 54 -6.41 26.63 -1.41
N LYS A 55 -5.09 26.84 -1.38
CA LYS A 55 -4.45 28.17 -1.44
C LYS A 55 -3.74 28.41 -2.77
N ASP A 56 -4.09 27.66 -3.82
CA ASP A 56 -3.50 27.72 -5.16
C ASP A 56 -1.97 27.56 -5.19
N LYS A 57 -1.37 26.92 -4.15
CA LYS A 57 0.07 26.69 -4.06
C LYS A 57 0.43 25.30 -4.62
N ASN A 58 0.03 25.02 -5.85
CA ASN A 58 0.08 23.72 -6.49
C ASN A 58 1.49 23.12 -6.59
N ASP A 59 2.52 23.91 -6.92
CA ASP A 59 3.92 23.44 -6.97
C ASP A 59 4.40 22.92 -5.60
N ARG A 60 4.01 23.62 -4.54
CA ARG A 60 4.36 23.21 -3.16
C ARG A 60 3.58 21.98 -2.72
N ALA A 61 2.32 21.89 -3.13
CA ALA A 61 1.49 20.70 -2.88
C ALA A 61 2.09 19.47 -3.59
N THR A 62 2.47 19.59 -4.87
CA THR A 62 3.09 18.52 -5.63
C THR A 62 4.36 18.00 -4.95
N LYS A 63 5.24 18.90 -4.45
CA LYS A 63 6.43 18.48 -3.69
C LYS A 63 6.10 17.67 -2.44
N LEU A 64 4.99 17.98 -1.76
CA LEU A 64 4.54 17.20 -0.59
C LEU A 64 3.94 15.85 -1.01
N TYR A 65 3.20 15.79 -2.13
CA TYR A 65 2.72 14.50 -2.67
C TYR A 65 3.88 13.58 -3.04
N VAL A 66 4.97 14.10 -3.63
CA VAL A 66 6.17 13.29 -3.90
C VAL A 66 6.75 12.73 -2.61
N LYS A 67 6.88 13.57 -1.55
CA LYS A 67 7.34 13.09 -0.23
C LYS A 67 6.41 12.05 0.39
N ALA A 68 5.11 12.22 0.21
CA ALA A 68 4.12 11.22 0.66
C ALA A 68 4.30 9.90 -0.09
N LEU A 69 4.53 9.96 -1.41
CA LEU A 69 4.75 8.78 -2.25
C LEU A 69 5.95 7.96 -1.77
N ASP A 70 7.09 8.59 -1.46
CA ASP A 70 8.27 7.90 -0.94
C ASP A 70 7.94 7.14 0.36
N LYS A 71 7.23 7.79 1.28
CA LYS A 71 6.81 7.17 2.54
C LYS A 71 5.81 6.02 2.36
N LEU A 72 4.87 6.18 1.41
CA LEU A 72 3.90 5.14 1.08
C LEU A 72 4.55 3.92 0.42
N GLN A 73 5.58 4.12 -0.39
CA GLN A 73 6.33 3.02 -0.97
C GLN A 73 7.04 2.17 0.09
N GLU A 74 7.61 2.81 1.12
CA GLU A 74 8.19 2.09 2.25
C GLU A 74 7.12 1.31 3.06
N ALA A 75 5.98 1.95 3.35
CA ALA A 75 4.86 1.26 3.99
C ALA A 75 4.33 0.08 3.16
N TYR A 76 4.22 0.25 1.85
CA TYR A 76 3.76 -0.79 0.93
C TYR A 76 4.71 -1.99 0.83
N LYS A 77 6.02 -1.78 0.98
CA LYS A 77 6.98 -2.91 1.01
C LYS A 77 6.69 -3.86 2.18
N ALA A 78 6.28 -3.32 3.31
CA ALA A 78 5.99 -4.09 4.51
C ALA A 78 4.58 -4.70 4.50
N ASP A 79 3.57 -3.96 4.01
CA ASP A 79 2.19 -4.44 3.91
C ASP A 79 1.58 -4.13 2.53
N ARG A 80 1.73 -5.08 1.62
CA ARG A 80 1.25 -4.94 0.22
C ARG A 80 -0.25 -5.13 0.07
N ASN A 81 -0.90 -5.71 1.07
CA ASN A 81 -2.31 -6.05 1.01
C ASN A 81 -3.19 -5.10 1.85
N ASN A 82 -2.65 -3.97 2.25
CA ASN A 82 -3.39 -2.97 3.00
C ASN A 82 -4.16 -2.03 2.04
N PRO A 83 -5.49 -2.07 2.02
CA PRO A 83 -6.28 -1.26 1.09
C PRO A 83 -6.13 0.25 1.34
N ASP A 84 -5.88 0.67 2.59
CA ASP A 84 -5.65 2.08 2.90
C ASP A 84 -4.32 2.58 2.32
N ILE A 85 -3.25 1.79 2.40
CA ILE A 85 -1.96 2.13 1.77
C ILE A 85 -2.13 2.20 0.25
N LEU A 86 -2.83 1.22 -0.35
CA LEU A 86 -3.11 1.20 -1.79
C LEU A 86 -3.94 2.41 -2.23
N ASN A 87 -4.91 2.84 -1.41
CA ASN A 87 -5.69 4.05 -1.62
C ASN A 87 -4.79 5.30 -1.67
N TYR A 88 -3.93 5.49 -0.68
CA TYR A 88 -3.05 6.66 -0.62
C TYR A 88 -1.97 6.64 -1.70
N LEU A 89 -1.47 5.46 -2.12
CA LEU A 89 -0.59 5.33 -3.28
C LEU A 89 -1.29 5.77 -4.56
N GLY A 90 -2.50 5.27 -4.81
CA GLY A 90 -3.32 5.70 -5.95
C GLY A 90 -3.57 7.20 -5.93
N PHE A 91 -3.96 7.76 -4.78
CA PHE A 91 -4.20 9.18 -4.62
C PHE A 91 -2.96 10.03 -4.94
N THR A 92 -1.83 9.73 -4.34
CA THR A 92 -0.59 10.50 -4.54
C THR A 92 -0.05 10.39 -5.96
N LEU A 93 -0.16 9.20 -6.58
CA LEU A 93 0.20 9.01 -7.97
C LEU A 93 -0.72 9.82 -8.91
N ARG A 94 -2.03 9.85 -8.65
CA ARG A 94 -2.98 10.68 -9.41
C ARG A 94 -2.63 12.16 -9.29
N LYS A 95 -2.36 12.65 -8.08
CA LYS A 95 -1.98 14.04 -7.81
C LYS A 95 -0.63 14.43 -8.41
N THR A 96 0.24 13.47 -8.71
CA THR A 96 1.52 13.68 -9.41
C THR A 96 1.45 13.37 -10.92
N GLY A 97 0.25 13.17 -11.48
CA GLY A 97 0.00 12.98 -12.92
C GLY A 97 0.22 11.56 -13.44
N LYS A 98 0.53 10.59 -12.57
CA LYS A 98 0.79 9.18 -12.93
C LYS A 98 -0.51 8.37 -12.95
N LEU A 99 -1.46 8.75 -13.81
CA LEU A 99 -2.84 8.25 -13.77
C LEU A 99 -2.95 6.73 -13.99
N LYS A 100 -2.16 6.16 -14.91
CA LYS A 100 -2.17 4.71 -15.18
C LYS A 100 -1.68 3.87 -13.99
N GLU A 101 -0.67 4.38 -13.29
CA GLU A 101 -0.14 3.73 -12.08
C GLU A 101 -1.13 3.86 -10.92
N ALA A 102 -1.74 5.05 -10.75
CA ALA A 102 -2.78 5.28 -9.77
C ALA A 102 -3.94 4.29 -9.90
N GLU A 103 -4.45 4.10 -11.11
CA GLU A 103 -5.53 3.15 -11.39
C GLU A 103 -5.17 1.72 -10.98
N LYS A 104 -3.94 1.27 -11.26
CA LYS A 104 -3.48 -0.07 -10.85
C LYS A 104 -3.57 -0.27 -9.34
N PHE A 105 -3.14 0.71 -8.55
CA PHE A 105 -3.19 0.64 -7.10
C PHE A 105 -4.61 0.66 -6.56
N TYR A 106 -5.49 1.50 -7.12
CA TYR A 106 -6.90 1.50 -6.77
C TYR A 106 -7.57 0.16 -7.06
N LEU A 107 -7.36 -0.39 -8.25
CA LEU A 107 -7.92 -1.69 -8.61
C LEU A 107 -7.37 -2.84 -7.74
N ALA A 108 -6.09 -2.78 -7.36
CA ALA A 108 -5.52 -3.73 -6.41
C ALA A 108 -6.19 -3.62 -5.02
N GLY A 109 -6.45 -2.42 -4.54
CA GLY A 109 -7.14 -2.19 -3.29
C GLY A 109 -8.59 -2.68 -3.31
N LEU A 110 -9.31 -2.49 -4.42
CA LEU A 110 -10.69 -2.98 -4.57
C LEU A 110 -10.78 -4.51 -4.70
N LYS A 111 -9.73 -5.20 -5.11
CA LYS A 111 -9.68 -6.67 -5.04
C LYS A 111 -9.66 -7.17 -3.61
N ILE A 112 -9.09 -6.41 -2.68
CA ILE A 112 -9.01 -6.74 -1.26
C ILE A 112 -10.26 -6.28 -0.53
N LYS A 113 -10.69 -5.04 -0.78
CA LYS A 113 -11.85 -4.42 -0.15
C LYS A 113 -12.72 -3.71 -1.22
N PRO A 114 -13.68 -4.42 -1.83
CA PRO A 114 -14.50 -3.89 -2.94
C PRO A 114 -15.34 -2.66 -2.55
N ASP A 115 -15.71 -2.54 -1.29
CA ASP A 115 -16.53 -1.46 -0.71
C ASP A 115 -15.70 -0.35 -0.05
N HIS A 116 -14.41 -0.27 -0.31
CA HIS A 116 -13.54 0.76 0.26
C HIS A 116 -13.93 2.16 -0.24
N ASN A 117 -14.49 3.00 0.63
CA ASN A 117 -15.07 4.29 0.27
C ASN A 117 -14.08 5.19 -0.49
N GLY A 118 -12.94 5.50 0.11
CA GLY A 118 -11.97 6.41 -0.52
C GLY A 118 -11.38 5.87 -1.84
N ILE A 119 -11.26 4.53 -2.04
CA ILE A 119 -10.82 4.00 -3.33
C ILE A 119 -11.92 4.17 -4.39
N ASN A 120 -13.18 3.88 -4.04
CA ASN A 120 -14.29 4.05 -4.98
C ASN A 120 -14.47 5.52 -5.38
N GLU A 121 -14.33 6.45 -4.44
CA GLU A 121 -14.33 7.90 -4.69
C GLU A 121 -13.20 8.29 -5.65
N TYR A 122 -11.94 8.07 -5.27
CA TYR A 122 -10.79 8.55 -6.03
C TYR A 122 -10.59 7.86 -7.38
N LEU A 123 -10.97 6.60 -7.50
CA LEU A 123 -11.02 5.91 -8.79
C LEU A 123 -12.15 6.46 -9.66
N GLY A 124 -13.29 6.78 -9.05
CA GLY A 124 -14.40 7.46 -9.73
C GLY A 124 -13.98 8.82 -10.31
N GLU A 125 -13.32 9.66 -9.50
CA GLU A 125 -12.76 10.93 -9.96
C GLU A 125 -11.73 10.75 -11.10
N LEU A 126 -10.86 9.74 -10.98
CA LEU A 126 -9.91 9.40 -12.05
C LEU A 126 -10.64 9.05 -13.34
N TYR A 127 -11.74 8.29 -13.26
CA TYR A 127 -12.56 7.96 -14.43
C TYR A 127 -13.24 9.17 -15.02
N VAL A 128 -13.77 10.09 -14.23
CA VAL A 128 -14.30 11.38 -14.72
C VAL A 128 -13.21 12.17 -15.47
N ASN A 129 -12.04 12.30 -14.88
CA ASN A 129 -10.91 13.06 -15.45
C ASN A 129 -10.36 12.44 -16.73
N THR A 130 -10.58 11.15 -16.94
CA THR A 130 -10.15 10.42 -18.16
C THR A 130 -11.28 10.15 -19.14
N GLY A 131 -12.46 10.77 -18.95
CA GLY A 131 -13.62 10.65 -19.85
C GLY A 131 -14.39 9.33 -19.75
N ARG A 132 -14.10 8.49 -18.75
CA ARG A 132 -14.72 7.18 -18.53
C ARG A 132 -15.94 7.29 -17.61
N MET A 133 -16.91 8.12 -17.98
CA MET A 133 -18.05 8.51 -17.14
C MET A 133 -18.90 7.32 -16.65
N ASN A 134 -19.09 6.27 -17.50
CA ASN A 134 -19.85 5.09 -17.07
C ASN A 134 -19.19 4.39 -15.90
N LEU A 135 -17.85 4.23 -15.91
CA LEU A 135 -17.11 3.63 -14.82
C LEU A 135 -17.16 4.49 -13.55
N ALA A 136 -17.16 5.81 -13.70
CA ALA A 136 -17.33 6.72 -12.55
C ALA A 136 -18.68 6.53 -11.87
N LYS A 137 -19.77 6.41 -12.67
CA LYS A 137 -21.12 6.14 -12.15
C LYS A 137 -21.24 4.78 -11.46
N GLU A 138 -20.52 3.76 -11.93
CA GLU A 138 -20.43 2.47 -11.24
C GLU A 138 -19.79 2.61 -9.84
N ARG A 139 -18.73 3.40 -9.74
CA ARG A 139 -18.11 3.67 -8.42
C ARG A 139 -19.05 4.42 -7.51
N LEU A 140 -19.75 5.42 -8.03
CA LEU A 140 -20.76 6.16 -7.27
C LEU A 140 -21.90 5.25 -6.76
N ALA A 141 -22.35 4.30 -7.58
CA ALA A 141 -23.40 3.36 -7.19
C ALA A 141 -22.97 2.48 -5.97
N ILE A 142 -21.69 2.10 -5.88
CA ILE A 142 -21.16 1.36 -4.73
C ILE A 142 -21.25 2.21 -3.44
N LEU A 143 -20.95 3.50 -3.54
CA LEU A 143 -20.97 4.43 -2.42
C LEU A 143 -22.39 4.83 -1.96
N LYS A 144 -23.43 4.49 -2.71
CA LYS A 144 -24.80 5.00 -2.48
C LYS A 144 -25.31 4.81 -1.04
N ASN A 145 -24.91 3.72 -0.39
CA ASN A 145 -25.42 3.34 0.94
C ASN A 145 -24.38 3.54 2.06
N CYS A 146 -23.23 4.16 1.77
CA CYS A 146 -22.19 4.30 2.79
C CYS A 146 -22.49 5.35 3.86
N ASN A 147 -23.41 6.29 3.60
CA ASN A 147 -23.67 7.47 4.43
C ASN A 147 -22.37 8.22 4.77
N CYS A 148 -21.53 8.46 3.75
CA CYS A 148 -20.18 8.97 3.84
C CYS A 148 -19.96 10.18 2.91
N GLU A 149 -18.94 10.99 3.19
CA GLU A 149 -18.60 12.17 2.39
C GLU A 149 -18.19 11.83 0.97
N GLU A 150 -17.51 10.70 0.78
CA GLU A 150 -17.01 10.21 -0.50
C GLU A 150 -18.11 10.05 -1.56
N TYR A 151 -19.32 9.70 -1.15
CA TYR A 151 -20.48 9.67 -2.07
C TYR A 151 -20.82 11.08 -2.58
N SER A 152 -20.86 12.06 -1.69
CA SER A 152 -21.21 13.44 -2.03
C SER A 152 -20.13 14.08 -2.90
N GLU A 153 -18.85 13.84 -2.58
CA GLU A 153 -17.70 14.36 -3.30
C GLU A 153 -17.65 13.81 -4.73
N LEU A 154 -17.76 12.49 -4.91
CA LEU A 154 -17.77 11.89 -6.24
C LEU A 154 -19.01 12.30 -7.06
N LYS A 155 -20.19 12.39 -6.42
CA LYS A 155 -21.41 12.86 -7.07
C LYS A 155 -21.22 14.26 -7.63
N GLU A 156 -20.70 15.20 -6.84
CA GLU A 156 -20.41 16.57 -7.25
C GLU A 156 -19.45 16.62 -8.44
N VAL A 157 -18.39 15.81 -8.42
CA VAL A 157 -17.42 15.73 -9.54
C VAL A 157 -18.08 15.24 -10.82
N ILE A 158 -18.98 14.27 -10.74
CA ILE A 158 -19.72 13.74 -11.89
C ILE A 158 -20.70 14.79 -12.46
N GLU A 159 -21.38 15.53 -11.59
CA GLU A 159 -22.40 16.52 -11.99
C GLU A 159 -21.82 17.80 -12.60
N LYS A 160 -20.54 18.13 -12.30
CA LYS A 160 -19.84 19.31 -12.85
C LYS A 160 -19.23 19.08 -14.25
N LYS A 161 -19.31 17.87 -14.79
CA LYS A 161 -18.73 17.49 -16.09
C LYS A 161 -19.81 17.33 -17.17
#